data_45aa68b2726184a6b1737dd5bee49e45
#
_entry.id   45aa68b2726184a6b1737dd5bee49e45
#
_cell.length_a   1.000
_cell.length_b   1.000
_cell.length_c   1.000
_cell.angle_alpha   90.00
_cell.angle_beta   90.00
_cell.angle_gamma   90.00
#
_symmetry.space_group_name_H-M   'P 1'
#
loop_
_entity.id
_entity.type
_entity.pdbx_description
1 polymer ?
#
loop_
_entity_poly.entity_id
_entity_poly.type
_entity_poly.pdbx_seq_one_letter_code
_entity_poly.pdbx_strand_id
1 'polypeptide(L)'
;MEQSSIRGVAQRDSGAATILVAEDHLDSRDALRALLEAFGYRVLEAVNGRQAVAVALEQAPDLILMDIMMPELDGFEATRELRRHARTASTPIIAVTAMEGAQRLAIQAGANDFVRKPVDIRGLVAKVNDWLQPTAT
;
A
#
# COMPACT_ATOMS: atom_id res chain seq x y z
N MET A 1 -17.37 -13.70 -22.36
CA MET A 1 -17.03 -13.38 -22.17
C MET A 1 -16.67 -12.97 -21.59
N GLU A 2 -16.58 -13.03 -21.85
CA GLU A 2 -16.02 -12.56 -21.48
C GLU A 2 -15.68 -12.32 -20.73
N GLN A 3 -15.81 -12.35 -20.74
CA GLN A 3 -15.50 -12.03 -20.22
C GLN A 3 -14.90 -11.96 -19.55
N SER A 4 -14.72 -12.13 -19.71
CA SER A 4 -14.16 -12.01 -19.22
C SER A 4 -13.66 -11.67 -18.72
N SER A 5 -13.52 -11.68 -18.92
CA SER A 5 -13.11 -11.29 -18.60
C SER A 5 -12.93 -10.94 -18.07
N ILE A 6 -12.98 -11.00 -18.05
CA ILE A 6 -12.88 -10.52 -17.59
C ILE A 6 -12.54 -10.78 -16.86
N ARG A 7 -12.19 -11.14 -16.81
CA ARG A 7 -11.82 -11.03 -16.06
C ARG A 7 -11.18 -11.01 -15.27
N GLY A 8 -10.73 -11.54 -15.37
CA GLY A 8 -10.03 -11.27 -14.53
C GLY A 8 -10.31 -10.11 -14.06
N VAL A 9 -10.64 -9.79 -14.40
CA VAL A 9 -10.97 -8.80 -14.04
C VAL A 9 -12.07 -8.75 -13.59
N ALA A 10 -12.39 -9.26 -13.66
CA ALA A 10 -13.43 -9.08 -13.20
C ALA A 10 -13.40 -9.44 -12.04
N GLN A 11 -12.61 -9.93 -11.64
CA GLN A 11 -12.65 -10.13 -10.64
C GLN A 11 -12.41 -9.19 -9.73
N ARG A 12 -11.71 -8.63 -9.88
CA ARG A 12 -11.74 -7.58 -9.13
C ARG A 12 -13.01 -6.97 -9.31
N ASP A 13 -13.99 -7.21 -8.69
CA ASP A 13 -15.19 -6.71 -8.80
C ASP A 13 -15.16 -5.41 -9.36
N SER A 14 -15.68 -5.06 -10.26
CA SER A 14 -15.68 -3.81 -10.90
C SER A 14 -14.29 -3.30 -11.18
N GLY A 15 -13.34 -4.16 -11.18
CA GLY A 15 -11.99 -3.80 -11.51
C GLY A 15 -11.25 -2.98 -10.48
N ALA A 16 -11.80 -2.85 -9.29
CA ALA A 16 -11.16 -2.03 -8.29
C ALA A 16 -9.92 -2.71 -7.73
N ALA A 17 -8.82 -1.97 -7.68
CA ALA A 17 -7.62 -2.46 -7.02
C ALA A 17 -7.79 -2.33 -5.52
N THR A 18 -7.10 -3.18 -4.79
CA THR A 18 -7.15 -3.21 -3.34
C THR A 18 -5.86 -2.66 -2.76
N ILE A 19 -5.98 -1.69 -1.88
CA ILE A 19 -4.83 -1.04 -1.24
C ILE A 19 -4.90 -1.30 0.25
N LEU A 20 -3.78 -1.76 0.81
CA LEU A 20 -3.66 -1.89 2.26
C LEU A 20 -3.08 -0.60 2.81
N VAL A 21 -3.76 0.02 3.76
CA VAL A 21 -3.28 1.22 4.45
C VAL A 21 -2.85 0.80 5.84
N ALA A 22 -1.54 0.84 6.10
CA ALA A 22 -0.98 0.51 7.41
C ALA A 22 -0.61 1.81 8.10
N GLU A 23 -1.40 2.20 9.08
CA GLU A 23 -1.27 3.48 9.75
C GLU A 23 -1.88 3.35 11.14
N ASP A 24 -1.12 3.67 12.19
CA ASP A 24 -1.62 3.46 13.54
C ASP A 24 -2.55 4.56 14.05
N HIS A 25 -2.46 5.78 13.49
CA HIS A 25 -3.34 6.86 13.92
C HIS A 25 -4.69 6.76 13.23
N LEU A 26 -5.74 6.68 14.00
CA LEU A 26 -7.08 6.49 13.47
C LEU A 26 -7.47 7.57 12.47
N ASP A 27 -7.25 8.84 12.82
CA ASP A 27 -7.68 9.94 11.95
C ASP A 27 -6.94 9.91 10.62
N SER A 28 -5.64 9.64 10.65
CA SER A 28 -4.84 9.56 9.42
C SER A 28 -5.28 8.37 8.58
N ARG A 29 -5.52 7.25 9.23
CA ARG A 29 -5.94 6.04 8.53
C ARG A 29 -7.31 6.23 7.88
N ASP A 30 -8.26 6.84 8.62
CA ASP A 30 -9.58 7.11 8.09
C ASP A 30 -9.51 8.08 6.91
N ALA A 31 -8.68 9.10 7.01
CA ALA A 31 -8.53 10.08 5.93
C ALA A 31 -7.98 9.43 4.67
N LEU A 32 -6.98 8.59 4.82
CA LEU A 32 -6.41 7.89 3.66
C LEU A 32 -7.43 6.93 3.05
N ARG A 33 -8.15 6.21 3.89
CA ARG A 33 -9.17 5.29 3.40
C ARG A 33 -10.24 6.04 2.61
N ALA A 34 -10.76 7.14 3.18
CA ALA A 34 -11.81 7.89 2.51
C ALA A 34 -11.32 8.44 1.17
N LEU A 35 -10.10 8.94 1.14
CA LEU A 35 -9.52 9.47 -0.08
C LEU A 35 -9.41 8.38 -1.16
N LEU A 36 -8.85 7.26 -0.80
CA LEU A 36 -8.63 6.20 -1.77
C LEU A 36 -9.95 5.60 -2.26
N GLU A 37 -10.91 5.45 -1.36
CA GLU A 37 -12.21 4.95 -1.75
C GLU A 37 -12.91 5.93 -2.70
N ALA A 38 -12.72 7.22 -2.49
CA ALA A 38 -13.30 8.22 -3.37
C ALA A 38 -12.74 8.11 -4.79
N PHE A 39 -11.53 7.57 -4.94
CA PHE A 39 -10.92 7.38 -6.25
C PHE A 39 -11.20 5.96 -6.80
N GLY A 40 -12.06 5.21 -6.13
CA GLY A 40 -12.49 3.92 -6.66
C GLY A 40 -11.71 2.71 -6.18
N TYR A 41 -10.80 2.87 -5.24
CA TYR A 41 -10.02 1.74 -4.73
C TYR A 41 -10.73 1.07 -3.56
N ARG A 42 -10.46 -0.20 -3.37
CA ARG A 42 -10.88 -0.92 -2.18
C ARG A 42 -9.77 -0.78 -1.16
N VAL A 43 -10.12 -0.62 0.10
CA VAL A 43 -9.10 -0.36 1.13
C VAL A 43 -9.19 -1.39 2.25
N LEU A 44 -8.04 -1.97 2.58
CA LEU A 44 -7.84 -2.79 3.76
C LEU A 44 -7.05 -1.96 4.75
N GLU A 45 -7.19 -2.23 6.04
CA GLU A 45 -6.52 -1.44 7.07
C GLU A 45 -5.70 -2.30 7.99
N ALA A 46 -4.60 -1.73 8.48
CA ALA A 46 -3.79 -2.33 9.52
C ALA A 46 -3.33 -1.22 10.46
N VAL A 47 -3.23 -1.52 11.74
CA VAL A 47 -2.93 -0.51 12.74
C VAL A 47 -1.49 -0.58 13.26
N ASN A 48 -0.76 -1.60 12.86
CA ASN A 48 0.66 -1.72 13.22
C ASN A 48 1.34 -2.60 12.18
N GLY A 49 2.66 -2.71 12.28
CA GLY A 49 3.43 -3.46 11.28
C GLY A 49 3.13 -4.94 11.26
N ARG A 50 2.90 -5.52 12.43
CA ARG A 50 2.60 -6.94 12.52
C ARG A 50 1.28 -7.27 11.84
N GLN A 51 0.27 -6.43 12.08
CA GLN A 51 -1.01 -6.59 11.44
C GLN A 51 -0.91 -6.35 9.94
N ALA A 52 -0.07 -5.39 9.53
CA ALA A 52 0.14 -5.13 8.11
C ALA A 52 0.68 -6.37 7.39
N VAL A 53 1.67 -7.03 8.00
CA VAL A 53 2.21 -8.25 7.40
C VAL A 53 1.14 -9.33 7.32
N ALA A 54 0.39 -9.52 8.40
CA ALA A 54 -0.64 -10.55 8.43
C ALA A 54 -1.71 -10.32 7.38
N VAL A 55 -2.21 -9.09 7.29
CA VAL A 55 -3.25 -8.76 6.32
C VAL A 55 -2.73 -8.90 4.89
N ALA A 56 -1.51 -8.45 4.64
CA ALA A 56 -0.96 -8.52 3.30
C ALA A 56 -0.79 -9.97 2.86
N LEU A 57 -0.34 -10.84 3.77
CA LEU A 57 -0.18 -12.25 3.42
C LEU A 57 -1.52 -12.94 3.20
N GLU A 58 -2.53 -12.55 3.95
CA GLU A 58 -3.82 -13.19 3.84
C GLU A 58 -4.63 -12.66 2.65
N GLN A 59 -4.64 -11.36 2.45
CA GLN A 59 -5.52 -10.73 1.49
C GLN A 59 -4.85 -10.37 0.16
N ALA A 60 -3.53 -10.40 0.10
CA ALA A 60 -2.76 -10.11 -1.11
C ALA A 60 -3.22 -8.82 -1.81
N PRO A 61 -3.06 -7.68 -1.15
CA PRO A 61 -3.45 -6.41 -1.77
C PRO A 61 -2.61 -6.11 -3.01
N ASP A 62 -3.11 -5.21 -3.84
CA ASP A 62 -2.41 -4.81 -5.05
C ASP A 62 -1.31 -3.77 -4.77
N LEU A 63 -1.42 -3.07 -3.66
CA LEU A 63 -0.45 -2.05 -3.27
C LEU A 63 -0.56 -1.82 -1.77
N ILE A 64 0.53 -1.46 -1.13
CA ILE A 64 0.56 -1.18 0.31
C ILE A 64 1.08 0.22 0.55
N LEU A 65 0.32 1.01 1.32
CA LEU A 65 0.82 2.27 1.87
C LEU A 65 1.26 1.97 3.29
N MET A 66 2.55 2.09 3.55
CA MET A 66 3.15 1.66 4.81
C MET A 66 3.70 2.84 5.58
N ASP A 67 3.04 3.21 6.68
CA ASP A 67 3.60 4.21 7.58
C ASP A 67 4.83 3.58 8.21
N ILE A 68 5.89 4.34 8.29
CA ILE A 68 7.14 3.83 8.84
C ILE A 68 7.10 3.82 10.37
N MET A 69 6.51 4.85 10.98
CA MET A 69 6.55 4.97 12.43
C MET A 69 5.29 4.38 13.05
N MET A 70 5.34 3.09 13.33
CA MET A 70 4.22 2.38 13.92
C MET A 70 4.71 1.53 15.08
N PRO A 71 3.83 1.25 16.06
CA PRO A 71 4.18 0.36 17.16
C PRO A 71 4.21 -1.09 16.72
N GLU A 72 4.66 -1.95 17.58
CA GLU A 72 4.78 -3.38 17.41
C GLU A 72 5.90 -3.69 16.43
N LEU A 73 5.67 -3.61 15.19
CA LEU A 73 6.67 -3.82 14.17
C LEU A 73 6.65 -2.58 13.30
N ASP A 74 7.75 -1.84 13.21
CA ASP A 74 7.74 -0.61 12.44
C ASP A 74 7.70 -0.90 10.94
N GLY A 75 7.49 0.15 10.14
CA GLY A 75 7.30 -0.01 8.71
C GLY A 75 8.52 -0.53 7.97
N PHE A 76 9.72 -0.23 8.43
CA PHE A 76 10.94 -0.77 7.81
C PHE A 76 10.97 -2.29 7.96
N GLU A 77 10.74 -2.77 9.19
CA GLU A 77 10.77 -4.19 9.44
C GLU A 77 9.62 -4.91 8.75
N ALA A 78 8.43 -4.29 8.76
CA ALA A 78 7.29 -4.89 8.06
C ALA A 78 7.58 -5.03 6.57
N THR A 79 8.21 -4.01 5.98
CA THR A 79 8.57 -4.05 4.56
C THR A 79 9.57 -5.17 4.29
N ARG A 80 10.60 -5.30 5.13
CA ARG A 80 11.58 -6.37 4.96
C ARG A 80 10.92 -7.74 5.05
N GLU A 81 10.03 -7.89 6.01
CA GLU A 81 9.32 -9.14 6.21
C GLU A 81 8.49 -9.49 4.97
N LEU A 82 7.76 -8.52 4.43
CA LEU A 82 6.94 -8.76 3.26
C LEU A 82 7.77 -9.17 2.06
N ARG A 83 8.97 -8.63 1.92
CA ARG A 83 9.84 -8.99 0.80
C ARG A 83 10.36 -10.41 0.88
N ARG A 84 10.32 -11.02 2.07
CA ARG A 84 10.77 -12.40 2.24
C ARG A 84 9.73 -13.43 1.83
N HIS A 85 8.47 -13.03 1.70
CA HIS A 85 7.40 -13.96 1.33
C HIS A 85 7.10 -13.87 -0.14
N ALA A 86 7.01 -15.02 -0.80
CA ALA A 86 6.76 -15.07 -2.24
C ALA A 86 5.47 -14.32 -2.60
N ARG A 87 4.47 -14.42 -1.74
CA ARG A 87 3.17 -13.84 -2.03
C ARG A 87 3.19 -12.32 -2.10
N THR A 88 4.11 -11.68 -1.38
CA THR A 88 4.18 -10.22 -1.31
C THR A 88 5.50 -9.67 -1.84
N ALA A 89 6.37 -10.53 -2.34
CA ALA A 89 7.71 -10.11 -2.74
C ALA A 89 7.70 -9.02 -3.81
N SER A 90 6.68 -8.98 -4.64
CA SER A 90 6.59 -8.01 -5.74
C SER A 90 5.50 -6.98 -5.54
N THR A 91 4.80 -7.01 -4.42
CA THR A 91 3.72 -6.05 -4.18
C THR A 91 4.30 -4.65 -4.03
N PRO A 92 3.81 -3.65 -4.77
CA PRO A 92 4.34 -2.30 -4.59
C PRO A 92 4.08 -1.79 -3.17
N ILE A 93 5.10 -1.24 -2.55
CA ILE A 93 5.01 -0.67 -1.22
C ILE A 93 5.47 0.78 -1.31
N ILE A 94 4.60 1.70 -0.90
CA ILE A 94 4.93 3.11 -0.82
C ILE A 94 5.06 3.44 0.66
N ALA A 95 6.25 3.83 1.09
CA ALA A 95 6.48 4.21 2.48
C ALA A 95 5.96 5.62 2.70
N VAL A 96 5.31 5.85 3.84
CA VAL A 96 4.75 7.15 4.19
C VAL A 96 5.28 7.52 5.57
N THR A 97 5.89 8.69 5.70
CA THR A 97 6.43 9.09 7.00
C THR A 97 6.77 10.56 7.06
N ALA A 98 6.74 11.12 8.27
CA ALA A 98 7.23 12.47 8.52
C ALA A 98 8.71 12.46 8.87
N MET A 99 9.32 11.29 9.02
CA MET A 99 10.70 11.17 9.47
C MET A 99 11.67 11.73 8.43
N GLU A 100 12.53 12.64 8.87
CA GLU A 100 13.54 13.21 7.99
C GLU A 100 14.54 12.13 7.63
N GLY A 101 14.94 12.08 6.40
CA GLY A 101 15.98 11.14 5.97
C GLY A 101 15.54 9.70 5.85
N ALA A 102 14.25 9.42 6.01
CA ALA A 102 13.77 8.04 5.97
C ALA A 102 13.70 7.45 4.58
N GLN A 103 13.76 8.29 3.54
CA GLN A 103 13.59 7.80 2.18
C GLN A 103 14.58 6.70 1.82
N ARG A 104 15.85 6.94 2.07
CA ARG A 104 16.89 5.94 1.74
C ARG A 104 16.66 4.64 2.49
N LEU A 105 16.34 4.75 3.78
CA LEU A 105 16.13 3.56 4.60
C LEU A 105 14.92 2.78 4.14
N ALA A 106 13.87 3.48 3.72
CA ALA A 106 12.67 2.81 3.22
C ALA A 106 12.97 2.04 1.95
N ILE A 107 13.68 2.65 1.02
CA ILE A 107 14.04 2.00 -0.23
C ILE A 107 14.96 0.81 0.05
N GLN A 108 15.92 0.96 0.96
CA GLN A 108 16.81 -0.15 1.33
C GLN A 108 16.05 -1.30 1.95
N ALA A 109 14.96 -1.01 2.67
CA ALA A 109 14.14 -2.05 3.27
C ALA A 109 13.30 -2.78 2.24
N GLY A 110 13.15 -2.21 1.04
CA GLY A 110 12.39 -2.85 -0.03
C GLY A 110 11.20 -2.07 -0.52
N ALA A 111 10.99 -0.83 -0.04
CA ALA A 111 9.88 -0.01 -0.53
C ALA A 111 10.17 0.43 -1.96
N ASN A 112 9.11 0.58 -2.73
CA ASN A 112 9.24 1.00 -4.13
C ASN A 112 9.20 2.52 -4.29
N ASP A 113 8.62 3.21 -3.33
CA ASP A 113 8.45 4.65 -3.43
C ASP A 113 8.26 5.22 -2.04
N PHE A 114 8.15 6.52 -1.95
CA PHE A 114 8.17 7.22 -0.68
C PHE A 114 7.31 8.48 -0.76
N VAL A 115 6.55 8.77 0.29
CA VAL A 115 5.75 9.99 0.40
C VAL A 115 6.00 10.60 1.76
N ARG A 116 6.30 11.91 1.81
CA ARG A 116 6.52 12.61 3.05
C ARG A 116 5.20 13.13 3.60
N LYS A 117 5.06 13.08 4.92
CA LYS A 117 3.94 13.73 5.58
C LYS A 117 4.31 15.20 5.82
N PRO A 118 3.38 16.13 5.76
CA PRO A 118 1.96 15.92 5.49
C PRO A 118 1.74 15.51 4.03
N VAL A 119 0.81 14.61 3.81
CA VAL A 119 0.64 14.02 2.51
C VAL A 119 -0.02 14.99 1.54
N ASP A 120 0.58 15.13 0.36
CA ASP A 120 -0.02 15.89 -0.72
C ASP A 120 -0.97 14.92 -1.44
N ILE A 121 -2.25 15.21 -1.40
CA ILE A 121 -3.28 14.32 -1.92
C ILE A 121 -3.06 13.97 -3.38
N ARG A 122 -2.81 14.97 -4.21
CA ARG A 122 -2.64 14.71 -5.64
C ARG A 122 -1.40 13.89 -5.90
N GLY A 123 -0.33 14.21 -5.18
CA GLY A 123 0.91 13.47 -5.34
C GLY A 123 0.78 12.01 -4.93
N LEU A 124 0.07 11.77 -3.83
CA LEU A 124 -0.14 10.41 -3.37
C LEU A 124 -0.97 9.61 -4.36
N VAL A 125 -2.09 10.18 -4.81
CA VAL A 125 -2.97 9.48 -5.73
C VAL A 125 -2.24 9.20 -7.04
N ALA A 126 -1.43 10.15 -7.51
CA ALA A 126 -0.66 9.94 -8.73
C ALA A 126 0.32 8.78 -8.58
N LYS A 127 1.03 8.70 -7.44
CA LYS A 127 1.96 7.61 -7.21
C LYS A 127 1.24 6.27 -7.13
N VAL A 128 0.12 6.22 -6.41
CA VAL A 128 -0.67 5.00 -6.30
C VAL A 128 -1.10 4.54 -7.69
N ASN A 129 -1.64 5.46 -8.46
CA ASN A 129 -2.11 5.14 -9.80
C ASN A 129 -0.97 4.64 -10.68
N ASP A 130 0.18 5.30 -10.62
CA ASP A 130 1.34 4.89 -11.42
C ASP A 130 1.80 3.48 -11.08
N TRP A 131 1.86 3.14 -9.80
CA TRP A 131 2.33 1.82 -9.39
C TRP A 131 1.32 0.73 -9.68
N LEU A 132 0.03 1.07 -9.82
CA LEU A 132 -1.00 0.10 -10.12
C LEU A 132 -1.25 -0.07 -11.61
N GLN A 133 -0.72 0.84 -12.44
CA GLN A 133 -0.90 0.71 -13.89
C GLN A 133 -0.03 -0.39 -14.42
N PRO A 134 -0.51 -1.18 -15.35
CA PRO A 134 0.37 -2.14 -16.01
C PRO A 134 1.43 -1.38 -16.75
N THR A 135 2.62 -1.93 -16.79
CA THR A 135 3.70 -1.35 -17.51
C THR A 135 3.39 -1.31 -18.96
N ALA A 136 3.59 -0.18 -19.54
CA ALA A 136 3.27 -0.12 -20.89
C ALA A 136 4.30 -0.74 -21.65
N THR A 137 4.63 -1.28 -22.00
CA THR A 137 5.63 -1.84 -22.67
C THR A 137 5.78 -1.78 -23.69
#